data_752c4f8a5a3f15cdad8a233e7f6c3440
#
_entry.id   752c4f8a5a3f15cdad8a233e7f6c3440
#
_cell.length_a   1.000
_cell.length_b   1.000
_cell.length_c   1.000
_cell.angle_alpha   90.00
_cell.angle_beta   90.00
_cell.angle_gamma   90.00
#
_symmetry.space_group_name_H-M   'P 1'
#
loop_
_entity.id
_entity.type
_entity.pdbx_description
1 polymer ?
#
loop_
_entity_poly.entity_id
_entity_poly.type
_entity_poly.pdbx_seq_one_letter_code
_entity_poly.pdbx_strand_id
1 'polypeptide(L)'
;MGKDISNHSKWFVFTLCFIVLLGPMNAVLFNVALEDMARDLSISQSKVSWVVVGYSLVVGIGSMIYGKLADRYSVKKLLIISIIIFVAGSIIGFMNQSYAITILARLVQASGGAAFIALSMIAVAKLVVPAKKPGALAMISSSIALAIGIGPLVGGAITNTLGWPYLFLFMVISVVGIFLLIKFMPEEVRHTDEAFHFDYTGAALLFAFITTVLLGVNINSWLFVLSVVFLFLFTVRMKNTEHPFIDIELFTNKPFLRLIAVGFIMNVALCASLLLLPLLLGREHGLSPFVIGIELFVASLFGIVSSFLTGKIVPSFGNVNMINVASVIMIVGFLILGFIPNGSIVVIVLAIILTFMSYSAIQVSLNTFIPKTLHVAKVGVGLGLYNLINFFGMAFGPAVASKIMESTNSYRLNFILIAMLISAHFFLLIGMSSFQKKMEQ
;
A
#
# COMPACT_ATOMS: atom_id res chain seq x y z
N MET A 1 -29.04 -12.56 -26.95
CA MET A 1 -28.01 -11.48 -26.90
C MET A 1 -27.83 -10.85 -25.51
N GLY A 2 -28.86 -10.61 -24.72
CA GLY A 2 -28.70 -9.94 -23.40
C GLY A 2 -28.05 -10.79 -22.27
N LYS A 3 -28.10 -12.12 -22.31
CA LYS A 3 -27.47 -13.00 -21.31
C LYS A 3 -25.94 -13.12 -21.48
N ASP A 4 -25.42 -13.08 -22.72
CA ASP A 4 -23.97 -13.17 -22.99
C ASP A 4 -23.21 -11.91 -22.56
N ILE A 5 -23.80 -10.74 -22.75
CA ILE A 5 -23.20 -9.46 -22.33
C ILE A 5 -23.11 -9.36 -20.81
N SER A 6 -24.11 -9.90 -20.10
CA SER A 6 -24.12 -9.96 -18.63
C SER A 6 -23.04 -10.90 -18.06
N ASN A 7 -22.80 -12.05 -18.69
CA ASN A 7 -21.77 -13.00 -18.27
C ASN A 7 -20.35 -12.51 -18.58
N HIS A 8 -20.10 -11.93 -19.75
CA HIS A 8 -18.81 -11.31 -20.09
C HIS A 8 -18.44 -10.21 -19.10
N SER A 9 -19.39 -9.37 -18.68
CA SER A 9 -19.17 -8.33 -17.69
C SER A 9 -18.75 -8.88 -16.31
N LYS A 10 -19.28 -10.03 -15.88
CA LYS A 10 -18.91 -10.65 -14.59
C LYS A 10 -17.51 -11.24 -14.63
N TRP A 11 -17.17 -11.97 -15.67
CA TRP A 11 -15.83 -12.57 -15.86
C TRP A 11 -14.75 -11.50 -16.03
N PHE A 12 -15.06 -10.38 -16.68
CA PHE A 12 -14.17 -9.24 -16.77
C PHE A 12 -13.83 -8.67 -15.38
N VAL A 13 -14.84 -8.39 -14.55
CA VAL A 13 -14.61 -7.90 -13.19
C VAL A 13 -13.84 -8.92 -12.35
N PHE A 14 -14.17 -10.21 -12.46
CA PHE A 14 -13.44 -11.29 -11.79
C PHE A 14 -11.95 -11.32 -12.20
N THR A 15 -11.66 -11.12 -13.50
CA THR A 15 -10.27 -11.02 -14.00
C THR A 15 -9.52 -9.88 -13.33
N LEU A 16 -10.16 -8.71 -13.22
CA LEU A 16 -9.55 -7.57 -12.53
C LEU A 16 -9.33 -7.85 -11.05
N CYS A 17 -10.29 -8.47 -10.37
CA CYS A 17 -10.17 -8.89 -8.97
C CYS A 17 -9.01 -9.87 -8.76
N PHE A 18 -8.82 -10.83 -9.66
CA PHE A 18 -7.70 -11.77 -9.62
C PHE A 18 -6.35 -11.04 -9.74
N ILE A 19 -6.20 -10.11 -10.70
CA ILE A 19 -4.98 -9.33 -10.87
C ILE A 19 -4.70 -8.44 -9.67
N VAL A 20 -5.73 -7.74 -9.18
CA VAL A 20 -5.63 -6.87 -8.01
C VAL A 20 -5.26 -7.64 -6.75
N LEU A 21 -5.75 -8.86 -6.58
CA LEU A 21 -5.40 -9.71 -5.43
C LEU A 21 -3.89 -9.98 -5.36
N LEU A 22 -3.24 -10.19 -6.50
CA LEU A 22 -1.82 -10.56 -6.54
C LEU A 22 -0.88 -9.40 -6.16
N GLY A 23 -1.22 -8.14 -6.46
CA GLY A 23 -0.38 -6.98 -6.18
C GLY A 23 -0.14 -6.73 -4.68
N PRO A 24 -1.18 -6.41 -3.89
CA PRO A 24 -1.06 -6.24 -2.44
C PRO A 24 -0.61 -7.51 -1.72
N MET A 25 -1.04 -8.71 -2.18
CA MET A 25 -0.57 -9.97 -1.64
C MET A 25 0.96 -10.08 -1.76
N ASN A 26 1.53 -9.75 -2.92
CA ASN A 26 2.98 -9.74 -3.12
C ASN A 26 3.71 -8.70 -2.25
N ALA A 27 3.07 -7.59 -1.92
CA ALA A 27 3.64 -6.58 -1.05
C ALA A 27 3.86 -7.10 0.38
N VAL A 28 2.94 -7.92 0.90
CA VAL A 28 2.97 -8.40 2.29
C VAL A 28 3.48 -9.84 2.46
N LEU A 29 3.46 -10.63 1.40
CA LEU A 29 3.87 -12.05 1.38
C LEU A 29 5.32 -12.25 1.85
N PHE A 30 6.24 -11.33 1.50
CA PHE A 30 7.64 -11.41 1.88
C PHE A 30 7.92 -11.01 3.34
N ASN A 31 6.98 -10.32 4.01
CA ASN A 31 7.18 -9.86 5.38
C ASN A 31 7.48 -11.00 6.37
N VAL A 32 6.81 -12.14 6.21
CA VAL A 32 6.99 -13.32 7.08
C VAL A 32 8.28 -14.09 6.80
N ALA A 33 8.92 -13.84 5.65
CA ALA A 33 10.15 -14.49 5.22
C ALA A 33 11.41 -13.65 5.50
N LEU A 34 11.27 -12.40 5.98
CA LEU A 34 12.41 -11.48 6.13
C LEU A 34 13.51 -12.01 7.05
N GLU A 35 13.16 -12.74 8.09
CA GLU A 35 14.15 -13.32 9.00
C GLU A 35 14.95 -14.44 8.34
N ASP A 36 14.27 -15.36 7.63
CA ASP A 36 14.93 -16.40 6.86
C ASP A 36 15.80 -15.82 5.76
N MET A 37 15.31 -14.80 5.04
CA MET A 37 16.11 -14.09 4.03
C MET A 37 17.35 -13.42 4.63
N ALA A 38 17.23 -12.77 5.81
CA ALA A 38 18.36 -12.12 6.47
C ALA A 38 19.44 -13.14 6.86
N ARG A 39 19.01 -14.29 7.38
CA ARG A 39 19.91 -15.41 7.76
C ARG A 39 20.59 -16.01 6.54
N ASP A 40 19.83 -16.41 5.52
CA ASP A 40 20.34 -17.11 4.35
C ASP A 40 21.26 -16.24 3.50
N LEU A 41 20.95 -14.94 3.38
CA LEU A 41 21.76 -13.96 2.67
C LEU A 41 22.89 -13.35 3.53
N SER A 42 22.95 -13.70 4.82
CA SER A 42 23.93 -13.17 5.80
C SER A 42 23.97 -11.64 5.84
N ILE A 43 22.79 -10.99 5.89
CA ILE A 43 22.64 -9.52 5.86
C ILE A 43 21.91 -8.99 7.11
N SER A 44 22.11 -7.69 7.39
CA SER A 44 21.43 -7.01 8.51
C SER A 44 19.94 -6.79 8.27
N GLN A 45 19.19 -6.50 9.35
CA GLN A 45 17.77 -6.18 9.31
C GLN A 45 17.46 -4.97 8.44
N SER A 46 18.31 -3.95 8.50
CA SER A 46 18.19 -2.76 7.65
C SER A 46 18.35 -3.10 6.17
N LYS A 47 19.26 -4.00 5.81
CA LYS A 47 19.43 -4.45 4.42
C LYS A 47 18.24 -5.28 3.95
N VAL A 48 17.76 -6.24 4.73
CA VAL A 48 16.65 -7.10 4.29
C VAL A 48 15.33 -6.32 4.16
N SER A 49 15.13 -5.26 4.95
CA SER A 49 13.92 -4.42 4.84
C SER A 49 13.74 -3.80 3.46
N TRP A 50 14.83 -3.59 2.69
CA TRP A 50 14.76 -3.07 1.32
C TRP A 50 14.00 -3.99 0.34
N VAL A 51 13.84 -5.27 0.65
CA VAL A 51 12.95 -6.19 -0.09
C VAL A 51 11.50 -5.68 -0.10
N VAL A 52 11.06 -5.04 0.98
CA VAL A 52 9.71 -4.47 1.14
C VAL A 52 9.69 -2.98 0.82
N VAL A 53 10.66 -2.23 1.32
CA VAL A 53 10.77 -0.77 1.11
C VAL A 53 10.91 -0.43 -0.37
N GLY A 54 11.84 -1.08 -1.07
CA GLY A 54 12.08 -0.87 -2.50
C GLY A 54 10.86 -1.21 -3.35
N TYR A 55 10.18 -2.31 -3.02
CA TYR A 55 8.93 -2.69 -3.68
C TYR A 55 7.84 -1.61 -3.51
N SER A 56 7.58 -1.18 -2.28
CA SER A 56 6.54 -0.18 -1.98
C SER A 56 6.81 1.17 -2.63
N LEU A 57 8.08 1.60 -2.66
CA LEU A 57 8.52 2.82 -3.32
C LEU A 57 8.17 2.81 -4.82
N VAL A 58 8.57 1.75 -5.52
CA VAL A 58 8.34 1.63 -6.96
C VAL A 58 6.84 1.48 -7.28
N VAL A 59 6.09 0.72 -6.47
CA VAL A 59 4.63 0.60 -6.62
C VAL A 59 3.94 1.96 -6.48
N GLY A 60 4.31 2.76 -5.48
CA GLY A 60 3.70 4.06 -5.25
C GLY A 60 3.80 4.98 -6.45
N ILE A 61 5.00 5.17 -6.96
CA ILE A 61 5.26 6.07 -8.09
C ILE A 61 4.79 5.47 -9.41
N GLY A 62 5.04 4.17 -9.61
CA GLY A 62 4.61 3.45 -10.79
C GLY A 62 3.10 3.47 -10.99
N SER A 63 2.32 3.41 -9.90
CA SER A 63 0.85 3.48 -9.99
C SER A 63 0.34 4.79 -10.59
N MET A 64 0.98 5.93 -10.25
CA MET A 64 0.65 7.22 -10.86
C MET A 64 1.07 7.29 -12.33
N ILE A 65 2.25 6.74 -12.66
CA ILE A 65 2.74 6.66 -14.05
C ILE A 65 1.75 5.84 -14.90
N TYR A 66 1.34 4.67 -14.45
CA TYR A 66 0.35 3.85 -15.15
C TYR A 66 -1.01 4.54 -15.27
N GLY A 67 -1.43 5.27 -14.22
CA GLY A 67 -2.64 6.09 -14.27
C GLY A 67 -2.62 7.09 -15.44
N LYS A 68 -1.52 7.84 -15.56
CA LYS A 68 -1.32 8.78 -16.68
C LYS A 68 -1.17 8.07 -18.04
N LEU A 69 -0.46 6.95 -18.10
CA LEU A 69 -0.32 6.17 -19.34
C LEU A 69 -1.67 5.64 -19.85
N ALA A 70 -2.62 5.36 -18.94
CA ALA A 70 -3.97 4.91 -19.30
C ALA A 70 -4.83 5.99 -19.99
N ASP A 71 -4.42 7.26 -19.97
CA ASP A 71 -5.05 8.33 -20.74
C ASP A 71 -4.71 8.20 -22.22
N ARG A 72 -3.53 7.66 -22.58
CA ARG A 72 -3.06 7.52 -23.96
C ARG A 72 -3.10 6.08 -24.48
N TYR A 73 -2.77 5.10 -23.65
CA TYR A 73 -2.64 3.71 -24.04
C TYR A 73 -3.82 2.86 -23.55
N SER A 74 -4.14 1.79 -24.29
CA SER A 74 -5.17 0.83 -23.90
C SER A 74 -4.82 0.22 -22.53
N VAL A 75 -5.77 0.26 -21.59
CA VAL A 75 -5.61 -0.33 -20.24
C VAL A 75 -5.33 -1.83 -20.35
N LYS A 76 -5.94 -2.53 -21.30
CA LYS A 76 -5.67 -3.96 -21.58
C LYS A 76 -4.20 -4.21 -21.93
N LYS A 77 -3.63 -3.41 -22.86
CA LYS A 77 -2.22 -3.55 -23.25
C LYS A 77 -1.29 -3.23 -22.09
N LEU A 78 -1.57 -2.17 -21.35
CA LEU A 78 -0.78 -1.78 -20.16
C LEU A 78 -0.81 -2.87 -19.08
N LEU A 79 -1.95 -3.49 -18.80
CA LEU A 79 -2.07 -4.60 -17.85
C LEU A 79 -1.27 -5.82 -18.32
N ILE A 80 -1.34 -6.18 -19.59
CA ILE A 80 -0.57 -7.31 -20.13
C ILE A 80 0.94 -7.07 -20.01
N ILE A 81 1.42 -5.89 -20.41
CA ILE A 81 2.83 -5.51 -20.28
C ILE A 81 3.26 -5.52 -18.82
N SER A 82 2.44 -4.99 -17.94
CA SER A 82 2.75 -4.95 -16.51
C SER A 82 2.85 -6.34 -15.87
N ILE A 83 1.99 -7.28 -16.28
CA ILE A 83 2.08 -8.68 -15.83
C ILE A 83 3.36 -9.34 -16.35
N ILE A 84 3.74 -9.09 -17.61
CA ILE A 84 4.99 -9.62 -18.19
C ILE A 84 6.21 -9.11 -17.38
N ILE A 85 6.26 -7.82 -17.08
CA ILE A 85 7.34 -7.24 -16.26
C ILE A 85 7.34 -7.86 -14.85
N PHE A 86 6.16 -8.01 -14.23
CA PHE A 86 6.01 -8.63 -12.92
C PHE A 86 6.52 -10.07 -12.88
N VAL A 87 6.17 -10.86 -13.89
CA VAL A 87 6.63 -12.26 -14.04
C VAL A 87 8.13 -12.33 -14.29
N ALA A 88 8.67 -11.43 -15.13
CA ALA A 88 10.12 -11.37 -15.35
C ALA A 88 10.88 -11.12 -14.04
N GLY A 89 10.43 -10.17 -13.21
CA GLY A 89 10.98 -9.95 -11.88
C GLY A 89 10.85 -11.20 -10.98
N SER A 90 9.73 -11.90 -11.07
CA SER A 90 9.50 -13.15 -10.31
C SER A 90 10.48 -14.26 -10.72
N ILE A 91 10.72 -14.44 -12.01
CA ILE A 91 11.67 -15.44 -12.52
C ILE A 91 13.10 -15.08 -12.10
N ILE A 92 13.51 -13.81 -12.24
CA ILE A 92 14.85 -13.34 -11.83
C ILE A 92 15.08 -13.62 -10.34
N GLY A 93 14.10 -13.32 -9.48
CA GLY A 93 14.21 -13.51 -8.03
C GLY A 93 14.26 -14.99 -7.62
N PHE A 94 13.58 -15.86 -8.35
CA PHE A 94 13.63 -17.31 -8.10
C PHE A 94 14.97 -17.93 -8.52
N MET A 95 15.52 -17.51 -9.66
CA MET A 95 16.74 -18.14 -10.24
C MET A 95 18.02 -17.78 -9.50
N ASN A 96 18.05 -16.67 -8.74
CA ASN A 96 19.26 -16.23 -8.07
C ASN A 96 18.96 -15.63 -6.70
N GLN A 97 19.70 -16.07 -5.68
CA GLN A 97 19.51 -15.75 -4.27
C GLN A 97 20.58 -14.79 -3.71
N SER A 98 21.29 -14.04 -4.55
CA SER A 98 22.14 -12.95 -4.07
C SER A 98 21.31 -11.73 -3.68
N TYR A 99 21.74 -11.00 -2.64
CA TYR A 99 21.01 -9.82 -2.16
C TYR A 99 20.75 -8.80 -3.27
N ALA A 100 21.78 -8.48 -4.07
CA ALA A 100 21.66 -7.48 -5.15
C ALA A 100 20.61 -7.90 -6.20
N ILE A 101 20.61 -9.18 -6.59
CA ILE A 101 19.63 -9.67 -7.57
C ILE A 101 18.23 -9.80 -6.95
N THR A 102 18.12 -10.16 -5.68
CA THR A 102 16.84 -10.15 -4.97
C THR A 102 16.22 -8.76 -4.95
N ILE A 103 17.01 -7.71 -4.66
CA ILE A 103 16.52 -6.33 -4.72
C ILE A 103 16.13 -5.95 -6.16
N LEU A 104 16.97 -6.23 -7.15
CA LEU A 104 16.65 -5.96 -8.56
C LEU A 104 15.36 -6.65 -8.98
N ALA A 105 15.19 -7.93 -8.63
CA ALA A 105 13.98 -8.70 -8.90
C ALA A 105 12.75 -8.04 -8.28
N ARG A 106 12.84 -7.57 -7.04
CA ARG A 106 11.76 -6.86 -6.35
C ARG A 106 11.42 -5.52 -7.02
N LEU A 107 12.41 -4.76 -7.48
CA LEU A 107 12.18 -3.49 -8.20
C LEU A 107 11.50 -3.73 -9.55
N VAL A 108 11.94 -4.74 -10.31
CA VAL A 108 11.31 -5.15 -11.57
C VAL A 108 9.88 -5.65 -11.31
N GLN A 109 9.69 -6.50 -10.32
CA GLN A 109 8.37 -7.01 -9.91
C GLN A 109 7.43 -5.86 -9.52
N ALA A 110 7.91 -4.90 -8.74
CA ALA A 110 7.16 -3.72 -8.32
C ALA A 110 6.75 -2.83 -9.50
N SER A 111 7.64 -2.68 -10.50
CA SER A 111 7.35 -1.91 -11.72
C SER A 111 6.15 -2.47 -12.49
N GLY A 112 5.98 -3.80 -12.52
CA GLY A 112 4.79 -4.43 -13.06
C GLY A 112 3.59 -4.33 -12.11
N GLY A 113 3.77 -4.71 -10.83
CA GLY A 113 2.72 -4.73 -9.81
C GLY A 113 2.04 -3.37 -9.56
N ALA A 114 2.74 -2.28 -9.81
CA ALA A 114 2.24 -0.91 -9.70
C ALA A 114 0.98 -0.63 -10.55
N ALA A 115 0.84 -1.34 -11.67
CA ALA A 115 -0.29 -1.21 -12.57
C ALA A 115 -1.58 -1.85 -12.03
N PHE A 116 -1.48 -2.90 -11.21
CA PHE A 116 -2.58 -3.82 -10.95
C PHE A 116 -3.81 -3.14 -10.34
N ILE A 117 -3.65 -2.34 -9.29
CA ILE A 117 -4.76 -1.62 -8.66
C ILE A 117 -5.23 -0.45 -9.53
N ALA A 118 -4.29 0.42 -9.93
CA ALA A 118 -4.62 1.65 -10.63
C ALA A 118 -5.35 1.38 -11.95
N LEU A 119 -4.79 0.52 -12.80
CA LEU A 119 -5.37 0.20 -14.09
C LEU A 119 -6.68 -0.60 -13.97
N SER A 120 -6.81 -1.46 -12.95
CA SER A 120 -8.07 -2.17 -12.74
C SER A 120 -9.21 -1.23 -12.33
N MET A 121 -8.94 -0.24 -11.49
CA MET A 121 -9.93 0.79 -11.13
C MET A 121 -10.30 1.64 -12.36
N ILE A 122 -9.32 2.03 -13.19
CA ILE A 122 -9.55 2.77 -14.43
C ILE A 122 -10.35 1.91 -15.44
N ALA A 123 -10.05 0.60 -15.55
CA ALA A 123 -10.80 -0.32 -16.40
C ALA A 123 -12.28 -0.39 -16.00
N VAL A 124 -12.57 -0.45 -14.69
CA VAL A 124 -13.95 -0.40 -14.19
C VAL A 124 -14.59 0.95 -14.52
N ALA A 125 -13.87 2.05 -14.32
CA ALA A 125 -14.40 3.40 -14.61
C ALA A 125 -14.73 3.59 -16.10
N LYS A 126 -13.90 3.05 -17.00
CA LYS A 126 -14.07 3.18 -18.46
C LYS A 126 -15.04 2.15 -19.06
N LEU A 127 -14.99 0.89 -18.65
CA LEU A 127 -15.58 -0.25 -19.35
C LEU A 127 -16.81 -0.86 -18.67
N VAL A 128 -17.07 -0.54 -17.40
CA VAL A 128 -18.26 -1.03 -16.69
C VAL A 128 -19.41 -0.01 -16.81
N VAL A 129 -20.60 -0.51 -17.10
CA VAL A 129 -21.81 0.35 -17.17
C VAL A 129 -22.07 1.07 -15.84
N PRO A 130 -22.51 2.34 -15.85
CA PRO A 130 -22.62 3.19 -14.67
C PRO A 130 -23.34 2.54 -13.48
N ALA A 131 -24.46 1.86 -13.72
CA ALA A 131 -25.24 1.19 -12.67
C ALA A 131 -24.48 0.06 -11.94
N LYS A 132 -23.46 -0.55 -12.55
CA LYS A 132 -22.69 -1.66 -11.97
C LYS A 132 -21.29 -1.23 -11.44
N LYS A 133 -20.85 0.02 -11.73
CA LYS A 133 -19.53 0.52 -11.27
C LYS A 133 -19.34 0.44 -9.76
N PRO A 134 -20.29 0.86 -8.90
CA PRO A 134 -20.10 0.77 -7.46
C PRO A 134 -19.85 -0.66 -6.96
N GLY A 135 -20.61 -1.63 -7.49
CA GLY A 135 -20.43 -3.05 -7.17
C GLY A 135 -19.08 -3.59 -7.62
N ALA A 136 -18.63 -3.23 -8.82
CA ALA A 136 -17.32 -3.66 -9.35
C ALA A 136 -16.16 -3.07 -8.54
N LEU A 137 -16.23 -1.78 -8.16
CA LEU A 137 -15.23 -1.15 -7.30
C LEU A 137 -15.21 -1.76 -5.90
N ALA A 138 -16.37 -2.11 -5.34
CA ALA A 138 -16.46 -2.82 -4.07
C ALA A 138 -15.78 -4.19 -4.14
N MET A 139 -15.95 -4.95 -5.24
CA MET A 139 -15.26 -6.23 -5.45
C MET A 139 -13.74 -6.06 -5.52
N ILE A 140 -13.24 -5.04 -6.22
CA ILE A 140 -11.79 -4.70 -6.26
C ILE A 140 -11.28 -4.38 -4.86
N SER A 141 -11.99 -3.54 -4.10
CA SER A 141 -11.60 -3.19 -2.73
C SER A 141 -11.59 -4.42 -1.80
N SER A 142 -12.56 -5.31 -1.95
CA SER A 142 -12.59 -6.58 -1.22
C SER A 142 -11.41 -7.49 -1.59
N SER A 143 -11.00 -7.50 -2.87
CA SER A 143 -9.83 -8.28 -3.32
C SER A 143 -8.53 -7.72 -2.72
N ILE A 144 -8.39 -6.40 -2.56
CA ILE A 144 -7.26 -5.79 -1.87
C ILE A 144 -7.20 -6.21 -0.41
N ALA A 145 -8.34 -6.12 0.30
CA ALA A 145 -8.42 -6.52 1.70
C ALA A 145 -8.09 -8.00 1.89
N LEU A 146 -8.65 -8.86 1.03
CA LEU A 146 -8.38 -10.30 1.02
C LEU A 146 -6.90 -10.58 0.75
N ALA A 147 -6.27 -9.87 -0.18
CA ALA A 147 -4.85 -10.01 -0.52
C ALA A 147 -3.93 -9.71 0.66
N ILE A 148 -4.21 -8.62 1.40
CA ILE A 148 -3.45 -8.24 2.59
C ILE A 148 -3.61 -9.30 3.70
N GLY A 149 -4.81 -9.88 3.84
CA GLY A 149 -5.08 -10.91 4.82
C GLY A 149 -4.44 -12.26 4.49
N ILE A 150 -4.61 -12.74 3.26
CA ILE A 150 -4.10 -14.05 2.83
C ILE A 150 -2.58 -14.03 2.59
N GLY A 151 -2.01 -12.87 2.24
CA GLY A 151 -0.59 -12.74 1.91
C GLY A 151 0.35 -13.36 2.95
N PRO A 152 0.29 -12.97 4.23
CA PRO A 152 1.14 -13.55 5.27
C PRO A 152 0.92 -15.06 5.46
N LEU A 153 -0.33 -15.54 5.34
CA LEU A 153 -0.64 -16.96 5.47
C LEU A 153 0.01 -17.78 4.34
N VAL A 154 -0.17 -17.36 3.09
CA VAL A 154 0.45 -18.01 1.91
C VAL A 154 1.97 -17.88 1.98
N GLY A 155 2.48 -16.69 2.34
CA GLY A 155 3.90 -16.44 2.52
C GLY A 155 4.52 -17.34 3.57
N GLY A 156 3.86 -17.45 4.72
CA GLY A 156 4.30 -18.33 5.81
C GLY A 156 4.28 -19.80 5.42
N ALA A 157 3.22 -20.27 4.76
CA ALA A 157 3.12 -21.66 4.30
C ALA A 157 4.23 -22.03 3.31
N ILE A 158 4.47 -21.18 2.30
CA ILE A 158 5.51 -21.42 1.29
C ILE A 158 6.91 -21.34 1.93
N THR A 159 7.17 -20.32 2.75
CA THR A 159 8.49 -20.14 3.38
C THR A 159 8.81 -21.31 4.30
N ASN A 160 7.84 -21.78 5.08
CA ASN A 160 8.03 -22.88 6.02
C ASN A 160 8.28 -24.24 5.33
N THR A 161 7.70 -24.47 4.14
CA THR A 161 7.76 -25.78 3.46
C THR A 161 8.79 -25.85 2.36
N LEU A 162 8.93 -24.80 1.57
CA LEU A 162 9.77 -24.76 0.36
C LEU A 162 10.92 -23.75 0.47
N GLY A 163 10.82 -22.79 1.38
CA GLY A 163 11.76 -21.67 1.52
C GLY A 163 11.32 -20.41 0.77
N TRP A 164 11.92 -19.28 1.16
CA TRP A 164 11.53 -17.93 0.65
C TRP A 164 11.72 -17.73 -0.87
N PRO A 165 12.66 -18.38 -1.59
CA PRO A 165 12.76 -18.19 -3.05
C PRO A 165 11.48 -18.58 -3.80
N TYR A 166 10.77 -19.58 -3.28
CA TYR A 166 9.51 -20.04 -3.89
C TYR A 166 8.37 -19.03 -3.80
N LEU A 167 8.49 -17.99 -2.97
CA LEU A 167 7.58 -16.84 -2.99
C LEU A 167 7.59 -16.12 -4.34
N PHE A 168 8.76 -16.00 -4.94
CA PHE A 168 8.89 -15.46 -6.30
C PHE A 168 8.24 -16.37 -7.33
N LEU A 169 8.49 -17.68 -7.26
CA LEU A 169 7.91 -18.64 -8.20
C LEU A 169 6.39 -18.67 -8.10
N PHE A 170 5.83 -18.60 -6.89
CA PHE A 170 4.38 -18.54 -6.67
C PHE A 170 3.73 -17.36 -7.41
N MET A 171 4.38 -16.22 -7.48
CA MET A 171 3.87 -15.03 -8.16
C MET A 171 3.82 -15.16 -9.69
N VAL A 172 4.47 -16.15 -10.29
CA VAL A 172 4.37 -16.45 -11.72
C VAL A 172 2.94 -16.84 -12.11
N ILE A 173 2.10 -17.25 -11.15
CA ILE A 173 0.66 -17.50 -11.37
C ILE A 173 -0.06 -16.30 -11.99
N SER A 174 0.49 -15.09 -11.85
CA SER A 174 -0.04 -13.87 -12.49
C SER A 174 -0.13 -13.97 -14.03
N VAL A 175 0.64 -14.84 -14.68
CA VAL A 175 0.53 -15.15 -16.12
C VAL A 175 -0.90 -15.54 -16.50
N VAL A 176 -1.62 -16.24 -15.63
CA VAL A 176 -3.04 -16.59 -15.86
C VAL A 176 -3.87 -15.34 -16.13
N GLY A 177 -3.52 -14.21 -15.49
CA GLY A 177 -4.16 -12.91 -15.73
C GLY A 177 -4.09 -12.46 -17.19
N ILE A 178 -3.01 -12.77 -17.91
CA ILE A 178 -2.86 -12.44 -19.35
C ILE A 178 -3.93 -13.16 -20.16
N PHE A 179 -4.08 -14.47 -19.95
CA PHE A 179 -5.08 -15.28 -20.67
C PHE A 179 -6.50 -14.81 -20.37
N LEU A 180 -6.77 -14.47 -19.09
CA LEU A 180 -8.07 -13.95 -18.69
C LEU A 180 -8.36 -12.56 -19.30
N LEU A 181 -7.35 -11.66 -19.37
CA LEU A 181 -7.47 -10.35 -20.00
C LEU A 181 -7.74 -10.46 -21.49
N ILE A 182 -7.02 -11.35 -22.20
CA ILE A 182 -7.21 -11.56 -23.62
C ILE A 182 -8.65 -12.04 -23.90
N LYS A 183 -9.14 -12.96 -23.05
CA LYS A 183 -10.45 -13.60 -23.24
C LYS A 183 -11.63 -12.73 -22.82
N PHE A 184 -11.52 -12.00 -21.70
CA PHE A 184 -12.69 -11.38 -21.05
C PHE A 184 -12.66 -9.84 -21.05
N MET A 185 -11.51 -9.20 -21.29
CA MET A 185 -11.45 -7.75 -21.32
C MET A 185 -11.81 -7.21 -22.69
N PRO A 186 -12.87 -6.39 -22.82
CA PRO A 186 -13.24 -5.79 -24.09
C PRO A 186 -12.15 -4.86 -24.61
N GLU A 187 -12.11 -4.66 -25.93
CA GLU A 187 -11.25 -3.65 -26.54
C GLU A 187 -11.80 -2.25 -26.27
N GLU A 188 -10.89 -1.32 -25.98
CA GLU A 188 -11.23 0.07 -25.75
C GLU A 188 -11.35 0.80 -27.09
N VAL A 189 -12.45 1.55 -27.26
CA VAL A 189 -12.56 2.53 -28.36
C VAL A 189 -11.63 3.69 -28.00
N ARG A 190 -10.63 3.93 -28.82
CA ARG A 190 -9.68 5.03 -28.62
C ARG A 190 -10.30 6.35 -29.08
N HIS A 191 -10.30 7.34 -28.21
CA HIS A 191 -10.38 8.74 -28.58
C HIS A 191 -8.95 9.30 -28.57
N THR A 192 -8.41 9.61 -29.78
CA THR A 192 -6.98 9.96 -29.97
C THR A 192 -6.71 11.46 -30.01
N ASP A 193 -7.67 12.30 -29.66
CA ASP A 193 -7.65 13.73 -30.04
C ASP A 193 -7.09 14.70 -28.98
N GLU A 194 -6.65 14.24 -27.79
CA GLU A 194 -6.03 15.15 -26.83
C GLU A 194 -4.51 14.99 -26.82
N ALA A 195 -3.78 16.11 -26.89
CA ALA A 195 -2.34 16.13 -26.78
C ALA A 195 -1.91 15.61 -25.38
N PHE A 196 -1.26 14.45 -25.35
CA PHE A 196 -0.78 13.84 -24.12
C PHE A 196 0.42 14.62 -23.57
N HIS A 197 0.21 15.32 -22.48
CA HIS A 197 1.26 16.03 -21.74
C HIS A 197 1.58 15.27 -20.45
N PHE A 198 2.72 14.58 -20.43
CA PHE A 198 3.21 13.91 -19.23
C PHE A 198 4.45 14.64 -18.71
N ASP A 199 4.41 15.08 -17.46
CA ASP A 199 5.55 15.71 -16.81
C ASP A 199 6.54 14.66 -16.29
N TYR A 200 7.36 14.10 -17.22
CA TYR A 200 8.42 13.13 -16.89
C TYR A 200 9.41 13.68 -15.88
N THR A 201 9.73 14.97 -15.99
CA THR A 201 10.68 15.64 -15.11
C THR A 201 10.11 15.74 -13.69
N GLY A 202 8.85 16.14 -13.54
CA GLY A 202 8.20 16.19 -12.24
C GLY A 202 8.11 14.80 -11.59
N ALA A 203 7.75 13.77 -12.36
CA ALA A 203 7.73 12.40 -11.87
C ALA A 203 9.11 11.91 -11.43
N ALA A 204 10.17 12.19 -12.22
CA ALA A 204 11.54 11.81 -11.89
C ALA A 204 12.08 12.55 -10.65
N LEU A 205 11.77 13.83 -10.50
CA LEU A 205 12.17 14.62 -9.32
C LEU A 205 11.47 14.11 -8.05
N LEU A 206 10.19 13.76 -8.13
CA LEU A 206 9.47 13.18 -7.01
C LEU A 206 10.03 11.80 -6.64
N PHE A 207 10.35 10.96 -7.64
CA PHE A 207 11.00 9.67 -7.41
C PHE A 207 12.35 9.84 -6.72
N ALA A 208 13.19 10.78 -7.22
CA ALA A 208 14.49 11.08 -6.65
C ALA A 208 14.36 11.61 -5.21
N PHE A 209 13.37 12.48 -4.93
CA PHE A 209 13.08 12.98 -3.60
C PHE A 209 12.76 11.84 -2.63
N ILE A 210 11.76 11.01 -2.94
CA ILE A 210 11.34 9.91 -2.07
C ILE A 210 12.48 8.90 -1.88
N THR A 211 13.19 8.55 -2.95
CA THR A 211 14.32 7.62 -2.90
C THR A 211 15.44 8.15 -2.00
N THR A 212 15.82 9.42 -2.14
CA THR A 212 16.89 10.02 -1.31
C THR A 212 16.49 10.16 0.15
N VAL A 213 15.20 10.39 0.47
CA VAL A 213 14.70 10.32 1.86
C VAL A 213 14.89 8.93 2.45
N LEU A 214 14.47 7.88 1.73
CA LEU A 214 14.57 6.50 2.22
C LEU A 214 16.02 6.02 2.35
N LEU A 215 16.88 6.38 1.39
CA LEU A 215 18.32 6.10 1.45
C LEU A 215 18.98 6.89 2.58
N GLY A 216 18.53 8.13 2.84
CA GLY A 216 19.00 8.97 3.95
C GLY A 216 18.75 8.33 5.31
N VAL A 217 17.61 7.66 5.48
CA VAL A 217 17.29 6.90 6.72
C VAL A 217 18.23 5.72 6.92
N ASN A 218 18.51 4.94 5.86
CA ASN A 218 19.15 3.62 6.01
C ASN A 218 20.64 3.59 5.69
N ILE A 219 21.13 4.49 4.82
CA ILE A 219 22.52 4.42 4.30
C ILE A 219 23.34 5.60 4.81
N ASN A 220 22.95 6.82 4.49
CA ASN A 220 23.76 7.99 4.80
C ASN A 220 22.89 9.24 4.96
N SER A 221 22.95 9.89 6.12
CA SER A 221 22.17 11.09 6.46
C SER A 221 22.44 12.29 5.53
N TRP A 222 23.58 12.37 4.86
CA TRP A 222 23.84 13.40 3.85
C TRP A 222 22.85 13.40 2.69
N LEU A 223 22.21 12.26 2.42
CA LEU A 223 21.18 12.15 1.39
C LEU A 223 19.91 12.95 1.72
N PHE A 224 19.70 13.33 2.99
CA PHE A 224 18.62 14.27 3.34
C PHE A 224 18.86 15.66 2.75
N VAL A 225 20.11 16.11 2.64
CA VAL A 225 20.43 17.38 1.96
C VAL A 225 20.04 17.29 0.48
N LEU A 226 20.37 16.17 -0.15
CA LEU A 226 20.00 15.93 -1.55
C LEU A 226 18.47 15.82 -1.73
N SER A 227 17.77 15.25 -0.76
CA SER A 227 16.31 15.18 -0.80
C SER A 227 15.66 16.56 -0.73
N VAL A 228 16.21 17.49 0.08
CA VAL A 228 15.75 18.89 0.11
C VAL A 228 15.93 19.56 -1.25
N VAL A 229 17.06 19.31 -1.92
CA VAL A 229 17.32 19.83 -3.27
C VAL A 229 16.28 19.29 -4.27
N PHE A 230 16.03 17.98 -4.28
CA PHE A 230 15.02 17.41 -5.17
C PHE A 230 13.60 17.91 -4.87
N LEU A 231 13.24 18.08 -3.61
CA LEU A 231 11.96 18.67 -3.22
C LEU A 231 11.83 20.12 -3.71
N PHE A 232 12.88 20.91 -3.57
CA PHE A 232 12.93 22.28 -4.08
C PHE A 232 12.77 22.31 -5.61
N LEU A 233 13.55 21.53 -6.34
CA LEU A 233 13.45 21.43 -7.80
C LEU A 233 12.05 20.95 -8.24
N PHE A 234 11.46 19.98 -7.53
CA PHE A 234 10.10 19.50 -7.78
C PHE A 234 9.08 20.62 -7.58
N THR A 235 9.16 21.39 -6.49
CA THR A 235 8.23 22.50 -6.22
C THR A 235 8.35 23.63 -7.25
N VAL A 236 9.58 23.96 -7.68
CA VAL A 236 9.83 24.92 -8.75
C VAL A 236 9.24 24.42 -10.08
N ARG A 237 9.49 23.17 -10.42
CA ARG A 237 8.95 22.54 -11.62
C ARG A 237 7.42 22.58 -11.66
N MET A 238 6.76 22.20 -10.55
CA MET A 238 5.31 22.21 -10.45
C MET A 238 4.70 23.61 -10.65
N LYS A 239 5.38 24.67 -10.17
CA LYS A 239 4.89 26.06 -10.33
C LYS A 239 5.03 26.59 -11.76
N ASN A 240 6.01 26.08 -12.51
CA ASN A 240 6.39 26.63 -13.81
C ASN A 240 5.89 25.79 -15.00
N THR A 241 5.10 24.74 -14.75
CA THR A 241 4.60 23.83 -15.78
C THR A 241 3.09 23.93 -15.90
N GLU A 242 2.56 24.08 -17.12
CA GLU A 242 1.11 24.16 -17.39
C GLU A 242 0.38 22.87 -17.00
N HIS A 243 1.02 21.72 -17.19
CA HIS A 243 0.48 20.41 -16.83
C HIS A 243 1.39 19.71 -15.81
N PRO A 244 1.40 20.14 -14.54
CA PRO A 244 2.28 19.56 -13.52
C PRO A 244 1.89 18.11 -13.20
N PHE A 245 2.89 17.33 -12.72
CA PHE A 245 2.66 15.95 -12.30
C PHE A 245 1.63 15.82 -11.17
N ILE A 246 1.64 16.79 -10.23
CA ILE A 246 0.63 16.93 -9.17
C ILE A 246 0.05 18.35 -9.22
N ASP A 247 -1.27 18.48 -9.10
CA ASP A 247 -1.95 19.77 -9.06
C ASP A 247 -1.62 20.54 -7.75
N ILE A 248 -0.97 21.69 -7.89
CA ILE A 248 -0.54 22.54 -6.75
C ILE A 248 -1.72 22.99 -5.91
N GLU A 249 -2.89 23.20 -6.52
CA GLU A 249 -4.07 23.69 -5.82
C GLU A 249 -4.52 22.74 -4.69
N LEU A 250 -4.22 21.42 -4.82
CA LEU A 250 -4.46 20.45 -3.76
C LEU A 250 -3.69 20.77 -2.47
N PHE A 251 -2.52 21.39 -2.59
CA PHE A 251 -1.69 21.78 -1.43
C PHE A 251 -2.20 23.05 -0.73
N THR A 252 -3.19 23.74 -1.28
CA THR A 252 -3.86 24.88 -0.60
C THR A 252 -5.06 24.43 0.24
N ASN A 253 -5.59 23.24 0.00
CA ASN A 253 -6.72 22.67 0.73
C ASN A 253 -6.30 22.09 2.08
N LYS A 254 -6.34 22.90 3.14
CA LYS A 254 -5.93 22.51 4.49
C LYS A 254 -6.66 21.28 5.06
N PRO A 255 -7.99 21.12 4.94
CA PRO A 255 -8.68 19.89 5.35
C PRO A 255 -8.16 18.65 4.67
N PHE A 256 -7.99 18.70 3.36
CA PHE A 256 -7.45 17.60 2.56
C PHE A 256 -6.02 17.23 3.02
N LEU A 257 -5.13 18.23 3.17
CA LEU A 257 -3.74 17.98 3.61
C LEU A 257 -3.66 17.32 4.98
N ARG A 258 -4.52 17.72 5.91
CA ARG A 258 -4.57 17.10 7.25
C ARG A 258 -4.98 15.63 7.18
N LEU A 259 -5.97 15.30 6.33
CA LEU A 259 -6.42 13.92 6.18
C LEU A 259 -5.39 13.03 5.49
N ILE A 260 -4.69 13.52 4.46
CA ILE A 260 -3.63 12.73 3.82
C ILE A 260 -2.44 12.54 4.75
N ALA A 261 -2.12 13.54 5.61
CA ALA A 261 -1.08 13.40 6.64
C ALA A 261 -1.46 12.34 7.69
N VAL A 262 -2.73 12.28 8.11
CA VAL A 262 -3.23 11.19 8.96
C VAL A 262 -3.08 9.84 8.25
N GLY A 263 -3.48 9.75 6.98
CA GLY A 263 -3.31 8.53 6.18
C GLY A 263 -1.85 8.08 6.09
N PHE A 264 -0.92 9.02 5.89
CA PHE A 264 0.52 8.76 5.91
C PHE A 264 0.96 8.16 7.24
N ILE A 265 0.64 8.81 8.37
CA ILE A 265 1.00 8.34 9.70
C ILE A 265 0.49 6.91 9.96
N MET A 266 -0.76 6.62 9.59
CA MET A 266 -1.36 5.31 9.80
C MET A 266 -0.72 4.22 8.93
N ASN A 267 -0.34 4.56 7.69
CA ASN A 267 0.39 3.62 6.81
C ASN A 267 1.83 3.38 7.29
N VAL A 268 2.52 4.42 7.78
CA VAL A 268 3.83 4.26 8.43
C VAL A 268 3.71 3.29 9.62
N ALA A 269 2.73 3.49 10.48
CA ALA A 269 2.52 2.65 11.66
C ALA A 269 2.21 1.19 11.32
N LEU A 270 1.27 0.95 10.39
CA LEU A 270 0.92 -0.40 9.97
C LEU A 270 2.10 -1.11 9.32
N CYS A 271 2.75 -0.49 8.34
CA CYS A 271 3.80 -1.16 7.57
C CYS A 271 5.10 -1.34 8.39
N ALA A 272 5.40 -0.43 9.33
CA ALA A 272 6.43 -0.67 10.34
C ALA A 272 6.09 -1.91 11.20
N SER A 273 4.83 -2.05 11.62
CA SER A 273 4.40 -3.22 12.39
C SER A 273 4.42 -4.52 11.58
N LEU A 274 4.04 -4.48 10.30
CA LEU A 274 4.11 -5.64 9.40
C LEU A 274 5.54 -6.15 9.18
N LEU A 275 6.56 -5.29 9.36
CA LEU A 275 7.96 -5.70 9.39
C LEU A 275 8.37 -6.22 10.77
N LEU A 276 8.00 -5.52 11.85
CA LEU A 276 8.46 -5.84 13.20
C LEU A 276 7.78 -7.06 13.81
N LEU A 277 6.49 -7.28 13.52
CA LEU A 277 5.71 -8.38 14.13
C LEU A 277 6.25 -9.77 13.77
N PRO A 278 6.52 -10.10 12.49
CA PRO A 278 7.13 -11.38 12.17
C PRO A 278 8.50 -11.57 12.83
N LEU A 279 9.30 -10.50 12.92
CA LEU A 279 10.61 -10.53 13.57
C LEU A 279 10.49 -10.77 15.09
N LEU A 280 9.52 -10.09 15.75
CA LEU A 280 9.23 -10.29 17.16
C LEU A 280 8.77 -11.73 17.44
N LEU A 281 7.78 -12.19 16.68
CA LEU A 281 7.16 -13.51 16.86
C LEU A 281 8.14 -14.64 16.54
N GLY A 282 8.98 -14.48 15.50
CA GLY A 282 10.01 -15.46 15.15
C GLY A 282 11.15 -15.52 16.17
N ARG A 283 11.71 -14.36 16.56
CA ARG A 283 12.92 -14.31 17.41
C ARG A 283 12.64 -14.48 18.90
N GLU A 284 11.65 -13.75 19.43
CA GLU A 284 11.38 -13.75 20.86
C GLU A 284 10.46 -14.90 21.28
N HIS A 285 9.58 -15.35 20.39
CA HIS A 285 8.62 -16.43 20.67
C HIS A 285 8.90 -17.73 19.94
N GLY A 286 9.90 -17.77 19.05
CA GLY A 286 10.30 -18.99 18.34
C GLY A 286 9.24 -19.56 17.39
N LEU A 287 8.30 -18.73 16.92
CA LEU A 287 7.22 -19.18 16.05
C LEU A 287 7.70 -19.39 14.62
N SER A 288 7.20 -20.46 13.99
CA SER A 288 7.50 -20.69 12.57
C SER A 288 6.81 -19.67 11.67
N PRO A 289 7.34 -19.40 10.45
CA PRO A 289 6.71 -18.48 9.49
C PRO A 289 5.24 -18.81 9.19
N PHE A 290 4.88 -20.08 9.21
CA PHE A 290 3.49 -20.51 9.01
C PHE A 290 2.56 -20.07 10.13
N VAL A 291 2.97 -20.25 11.40
CA VAL A 291 2.18 -19.82 12.58
C VAL A 291 2.04 -18.29 12.58
N ILE A 292 3.12 -17.57 12.31
CA ILE A 292 3.11 -16.10 12.18
C ILE A 292 2.12 -15.68 11.08
N GLY A 293 2.14 -16.38 9.94
CA GLY A 293 1.19 -16.15 8.84
C GLY A 293 -0.27 -16.34 9.26
N ILE A 294 -0.58 -17.37 10.06
CA ILE A 294 -1.93 -17.61 10.61
C ILE A 294 -2.34 -16.46 11.53
N GLU A 295 -1.47 -16.01 12.44
CA GLU A 295 -1.78 -14.93 13.38
C GLU A 295 -2.08 -13.61 12.67
N LEU A 296 -1.28 -13.23 11.68
CA LEU A 296 -1.52 -12.05 10.87
C LEU A 296 -2.78 -12.19 10.00
N PHE A 297 -3.06 -13.37 9.50
CA PHE A 297 -4.30 -13.65 8.77
C PHE A 297 -5.53 -13.47 9.68
N VAL A 298 -5.53 -14.06 10.89
CA VAL A 298 -6.61 -13.90 11.87
C VAL A 298 -6.80 -12.42 12.20
N ALA A 299 -5.73 -11.67 12.47
CA ALA A 299 -5.82 -10.23 12.74
C ALA A 299 -6.46 -9.46 11.57
N SER A 300 -6.12 -9.84 10.33
CA SER A 300 -6.70 -9.21 9.14
C SER A 300 -8.18 -9.52 8.95
N LEU A 301 -8.65 -10.72 9.33
CA LEU A 301 -10.10 -11.05 9.34
C LEU A 301 -10.87 -10.13 10.29
N PHE A 302 -10.34 -9.86 11.48
CA PHE A 302 -10.92 -8.88 12.39
C PHE A 302 -10.90 -7.46 11.80
N GLY A 303 -9.86 -7.11 11.05
CA GLY A 303 -9.78 -5.86 10.28
C GLY A 303 -10.91 -5.75 9.24
N ILE A 304 -11.22 -6.84 8.50
CA ILE A 304 -12.32 -6.88 7.53
C ILE A 304 -13.66 -6.67 8.24
N VAL A 305 -13.89 -7.35 9.35
CA VAL A 305 -15.11 -7.18 10.17
C VAL A 305 -15.22 -5.73 10.65
N SER A 306 -14.13 -5.17 11.16
CA SER A 306 -14.06 -3.76 11.58
C SER A 306 -14.39 -2.79 10.45
N SER A 307 -13.87 -3.02 9.24
CA SER A 307 -14.19 -2.21 8.05
C SER A 307 -15.68 -2.18 7.76
N PHE A 308 -16.32 -3.36 7.80
CA PHE A 308 -17.74 -3.49 7.53
C PHE A 308 -18.60 -2.79 8.60
N LEU A 309 -18.26 -2.97 9.88
CA LEU A 309 -18.94 -2.30 10.99
C LEU A 309 -18.75 -0.77 10.92
N THR A 310 -17.55 -0.32 10.64
CA THR A 310 -17.22 1.11 10.48
C THR A 310 -18.04 1.74 9.36
N GLY A 311 -18.17 1.07 8.22
CA GLY A 311 -18.99 1.57 7.11
C GLY A 311 -20.46 1.81 7.48
N LYS A 312 -20.99 1.03 8.44
CA LYS A 312 -22.35 1.21 8.98
C LYS A 312 -22.44 2.31 10.06
N ILE A 313 -21.39 2.46 10.86
CA ILE A 313 -21.37 3.35 12.04
C ILE A 313 -21.00 4.80 11.63
N VAL A 314 -20.08 4.98 10.69
CA VAL A 314 -19.58 6.30 10.26
C VAL A 314 -20.69 7.29 9.87
N PRO A 315 -21.77 6.90 9.16
CA PRO A 315 -22.82 7.86 8.80
C PRO A 315 -23.52 8.53 10.00
N SER A 316 -23.59 7.86 11.14
CA SER A 316 -24.20 8.38 12.37
C SER A 316 -23.19 8.95 13.37
N PHE A 317 -21.98 8.38 13.43
CA PHE A 317 -20.96 8.75 14.43
C PHE A 317 -19.98 9.82 13.94
N GLY A 318 -19.84 9.94 12.63
CA GLY A 318 -18.92 10.86 11.97
C GLY A 318 -17.51 10.29 11.76
N ASN A 319 -16.89 10.67 10.63
CA ASN A 319 -15.58 10.16 10.23
C ASN A 319 -14.48 10.56 11.21
N VAL A 320 -14.46 11.83 11.64
CA VAL A 320 -13.40 12.34 12.54
C VAL A 320 -13.46 11.66 13.90
N ASN A 321 -14.66 11.46 14.45
CA ASN A 321 -14.82 10.76 15.73
C ASN A 321 -14.37 9.30 15.63
N MET A 322 -14.70 8.63 14.52
CA MET A 322 -14.27 7.24 14.28
C MET A 322 -12.75 7.15 14.19
N ILE A 323 -12.09 8.06 13.46
CA ILE A 323 -10.62 8.10 13.36
C ILE A 323 -10.02 8.28 14.77
N ASN A 324 -10.55 9.21 15.58
CA ASN A 324 -10.02 9.46 16.93
C ASN A 324 -10.15 8.24 17.85
N VAL A 325 -11.33 7.61 17.90
CA VAL A 325 -11.58 6.42 18.74
C VAL A 325 -10.70 5.26 18.28
N ALA A 326 -10.67 4.98 16.99
CA ALA A 326 -9.85 3.90 16.46
C ALA A 326 -8.34 4.15 16.71
N SER A 327 -7.88 5.41 16.63
CA SER A 327 -6.49 5.74 16.93
C SER A 327 -6.12 5.54 18.39
N VAL A 328 -7.02 5.84 19.34
CA VAL A 328 -6.78 5.51 20.76
C VAL A 328 -6.60 4.01 20.94
N ILE A 329 -7.48 3.20 20.33
CA ILE A 329 -7.39 1.72 20.40
C ILE A 329 -6.08 1.24 19.76
N MET A 330 -5.67 1.81 18.64
CA MET A 330 -4.42 1.49 17.96
C MET A 330 -3.19 1.83 18.82
N ILE A 331 -3.19 2.99 19.48
CA ILE A 331 -2.14 3.39 20.42
C ILE A 331 -2.04 2.40 21.56
N VAL A 332 -3.16 2.01 22.17
CA VAL A 332 -3.19 1.00 23.25
C VAL A 332 -2.59 -0.32 22.76
N GLY A 333 -2.96 -0.79 21.56
CA GLY A 333 -2.38 -2.00 20.96
C GLY A 333 -0.86 -1.91 20.83
N PHE A 334 -0.32 -0.80 20.31
CA PHE A 334 1.13 -0.60 20.19
C PHE A 334 1.84 -0.44 21.54
N LEU A 335 1.21 0.17 22.53
CA LEU A 335 1.77 0.25 23.89
C LEU A 335 1.84 -1.14 24.54
N ILE A 336 0.83 -1.99 24.35
CA ILE A 336 0.89 -3.38 24.82
C ILE A 336 2.07 -4.10 24.18
N LEU A 337 2.23 -4.02 22.85
CA LEU A 337 3.37 -4.61 22.13
C LEU A 337 4.72 -4.05 22.58
N GLY A 338 4.77 -2.76 22.93
CA GLY A 338 5.98 -2.10 23.41
C GLY A 338 6.37 -2.45 24.84
N PHE A 339 5.40 -2.54 25.77
CA PHE A 339 5.70 -2.80 27.17
C PHE A 339 5.78 -4.29 27.52
N ILE A 340 5.13 -5.17 26.73
CA ILE A 340 5.04 -6.60 27.00
C ILE A 340 5.49 -7.43 25.77
N PRO A 341 6.66 -7.15 25.14
CA PRO A 341 7.09 -7.85 23.94
C PRO A 341 7.33 -9.35 24.18
N ASN A 342 7.76 -9.73 25.40
CA ASN A 342 8.02 -11.10 25.83
C ASN A 342 6.86 -11.67 26.68
N GLY A 343 5.69 -11.07 26.60
CA GLY A 343 4.51 -11.49 27.35
C GLY A 343 3.84 -12.76 26.80
N SER A 344 2.67 -13.08 27.35
CA SER A 344 1.88 -14.18 26.82
C SER A 344 1.53 -13.93 25.35
N ILE A 345 1.71 -14.96 24.52
CA ILE A 345 1.38 -14.91 23.09
C ILE A 345 -0.07 -14.48 22.85
N VAL A 346 -0.99 -14.86 23.74
CA VAL A 346 -2.41 -14.46 23.66
C VAL A 346 -2.55 -12.92 23.76
N VAL A 347 -1.81 -12.28 24.68
CA VAL A 347 -1.84 -10.80 24.84
C VAL A 347 -1.28 -10.13 23.60
N ILE A 348 -0.21 -10.66 23.02
CA ILE A 348 0.41 -10.14 21.80
C ILE A 348 -0.57 -10.25 20.63
N VAL A 349 -1.19 -11.42 20.43
CA VAL A 349 -2.17 -11.65 19.37
C VAL A 349 -3.37 -10.70 19.51
N LEU A 350 -3.89 -10.51 20.71
CA LEU A 350 -4.96 -9.54 20.98
C LEU A 350 -4.54 -8.11 20.63
N ALA A 351 -3.31 -7.71 20.97
CA ALA A 351 -2.78 -6.38 20.61
C ALA A 351 -2.65 -6.23 19.09
N ILE A 352 -2.21 -7.27 18.36
CA ILE A 352 -2.14 -7.28 16.89
C ILE A 352 -3.54 -7.13 16.31
N ILE A 353 -4.53 -7.87 16.79
CA ILE A 353 -5.93 -7.77 16.36
C ILE A 353 -6.44 -6.34 16.56
N LEU A 354 -6.22 -5.73 17.73
CA LEU A 354 -6.63 -4.35 18.00
C LEU A 354 -6.01 -3.35 17.00
N THR A 355 -4.73 -3.51 16.67
CA THR A 355 -4.06 -2.61 15.71
C THR A 355 -4.63 -2.74 14.30
N PHE A 356 -4.90 -3.98 13.82
CA PHE A 356 -5.47 -4.22 12.50
C PHE A 356 -6.93 -3.75 12.38
N MET A 357 -7.74 -3.99 13.41
CA MET A 357 -9.13 -3.49 13.48
C MET A 357 -9.17 -1.97 13.41
N SER A 358 -8.32 -1.32 14.20
CA SER A 358 -8.23 0.13 14.29
C SER A 358 -7.76 0.76 12.98
N TYR A 359 -6.71 0.21 12.38
CA TYR A 359 -6.22 0.65 11.07
C TYR A 359 -7.33 0.58 10.01
N SER A 360 -8.05 -0.54 9.96
CA SER A 360 -9.13 -0.75 9.00
C SER A 360 -10.27 0.26 9.17
N ALA A 361 -10.64 0.56 10.42
CA ALA A 361 -11.65 1.58 10.73
C ALA A 361 -11.20 2.99 10.30
N ILE A 362 -9.93 3.33 10.54
CA ILE A 362 -9.36 4.61 10.13
C ILE A 362 -9.35 4.74 8.61
N GLN A 363 -8.94 3.70 7.88
CA GLN A 363 -8.88 3.72 6.42
C GLN A 363 -10.28 3.88 5.79
N VAL A 364 -11.29 3.18 6.30
CA VAL A 364 -12.68 3.37 5.84
C VAL A 364 -13.14 4.81 6.06
N SER A 365 -12.83 5.38 7.23
CA SER A 365 -13.20 6.75 7.56
C SER A 365 -12.49 7.77 6.68
N LEU A 366 -11.18 7.58 6.40
CA LEU A 366 -10.42 8.45 5.50
C LEU A 366 -10.93 8.36 4.05
N ASN A 367 -11.12 7.14 3.53
CA ASN A 367 -11.60 6.91 2.17
C ASN A 367 -13.00 7.49 1.91
N THR A 368 -13.84 7.56 2.94
CA THR A 368 -15.18 8.17 2.84
C THR A 368 -15.17 9.68 3.08
N PHE A 369 -14.20 10.22 3.81
CA PHE A 369 -14.16 11.65 4.15
C PHE A 369 -13.31 12.48 3.18
N ILE A 370 -12.18 11.95 2.68
CA ILE A 370 -11.29 12.67 1.75
C ILE A 370 -12.03 13.19 0.51
N PRO A 371 -12.86 12.39 -0.21
CA PRO A 371 -13.59 12.89 -1.37
C PRO A 371 -14.51 14.06 -1.05
N LYS A 372 -15.10 14.11 0.16
CA LYS A 372 -15.98 15.18 0.59
C LYS A 372 -15.26 16.53 0.78
N THR A 373 -13.94 16.51 1.02
CA THR A 373 -13.13 17.74 1.20
C THR A 373 -12.65 18.33 -0.12
N LEU A 374 -12.90 17.67 -1.25
CA LEU A 374 -12.42 18.05 -2.57
C LEU A 374 -13.56 18.50 -3.47
N HIS A 375 -13.26 19.41 -4.39
CA HIS A 375 -14.19 19.75 -5.46
C HIS A 375 -14.39 18.55 -6.37
N VAL A 376 -15.62 18.31 -6.86
CA VAL A 376 -15.99 17.12 -7.65
C VAL A 376 -15.01 16.84 -8.81
N ALA A 377 -14.58 17.90 -9.52
CA ALA A 377 -13.63 17.79 -10.63
C ALA A 377 -12.23 17.33 -10.21
N LYS A 378 -11.86 17.48 -8.92
CA LYS A 378 -10.52 17.16 -8.38
C LYS A 378 -10.46 15.91 -7.51
N VAL A 379 -11.58 15.22 -7.31
CA VAL A 379 -11.64 14.01 -6.49
C VAL A 379 -10.69 12.92 -7.00
N GLY A 380 -10.64 12.69 -8.31
CA GLY A 380 -9.77 11.67 -8.89
C GLY A 380 -8.28 11.97 -8.65
N VAL A 381 -7.84 13.20 -8.94
CA VAL A 381 -6.43 13.61 -8.73
C VAL A 381 -6.08 13.63 -7.24
N GLY A 382 -7.00 14.09 -6.38
CA GLY A 382 -6.80 14.10 -4.94
C GLY A 382 -6.67 12.69 -4.34
N LEU A 383 -7.51 11.74 -4.77
CA LEU A 383 -7.37 10.33 -4.37
C LEU A 383 -6.07 9.71 -4.90
N GLY A 384 -5.62 10.10 -6.09
CA GLY A 384 -4.31 9.72 -6.62
C GLY A 384 -3.16 10.20 -5.72
N LEU A 385 -3.19 11.47 -5.28
CA LEU A 385 -2.21 12.02 -4.35
C LEU A 385 -2.28 11.33 -2.98
N TYR A 386 -3.47 11.07 -2.46
CA TYR A 386 -3.66 10.31 -1.23
C TYR A 386 -3.02 8.92 -1.31
N ASN A 387 -3.25 8.18 -2.40
CA ASN A 387 -2.64 6.86 -2.61
C ASN A 387 -1.12 6.94 -2.70
N LEU A 388 -0.56 7.93 -3.42
CA LEU A 388 0.89 8.14 -3.48
C LEU A 388 1.48 8.34 -2.08
N ILE A 389 0.88 9.20 -1.28
CA ILE A 389 1.33 9.49 0.09
C ILE A 389 1.21 8.24 0.98
N ASN A 390 0.16 7.43 0.81
CA ASN A 390 0.01 6.16 1.50
C ASN A 390 1.13 5.18 1.13
N PHE A 391 1.45 5.02 -0.16
CA PHE A 391 2.56 4.17 -0.59
C PHE A 391 3.91 4.67 -0.08
N PHE A 392 4.11 5.99 -0.02
CA PHE A 392 5.30 6.54 0.61
C PHE A 392 5.36 6.17 2.10
N GLY A 393 4.25 6.27 2.84
CA GLY A 393 4.14 5.81 4.22
C GLY A 393 4.47 4.31 4.37
N MET A 394 3.97 3.49 3.43
CA MET A 394 4.26 2.04 3.38
C MET A 394 5.75 1.73 3.20
N ALA A 395 6.48 2.53 2.43
CA ALA A 395 7.93 2.39 2.27
C ALA A 395 8.70 2.98 3.47
N PHE A 396 8.26 4.12 4.00
CA PHE A 396 8.95 4.85 5.05
C PHE A 396 8.87 4.13 6.41
N GLY A 397 7.72 3.53 6.74
CA GLY A 397 7.52 2.80 7.99
C GLY A 397 8.56 1.71 8.23
N PRO A 398 8.67 0.70 7.36
CA PRO A 398 9.68 -0.36 7.47
C PRO A 398 11.12 0.18 7.44
N ALA A 399 11.40 1.21 6.63
CA ALA A 399 12.73 1.81 6.53
C ALA A 399 13.19 2.41 7.88
N VAL A 400 12.33 3.18 8.54
CA VAL A 400 12.63 3.77 9.86
C VAL A 400 12.67 2.70 10.93
N ALA A 401 11.68 1.80 10.97
CA ALA A 401 11.60 0.75 11.97
C ALA A 401 12.80 -0.20 11.94
N SER A 402 13.26 -0.58 10.73
CA SER A 402 14.45 -1.43 10.59
C SER A 402 15.73 -0.72 11.05
N LYS A 403 15.86 0.59 10.78
CA LYS A 403 17.01 1.38 11.22
C LYS A 403 17.06 1.54 12.75
N ILE A 404 15.91 1.81 13.38
CA ILE A 404 15.81 1.85 14.82
C ILE A 404 16.13 0.47 15.42
N MET A 405 15.64 -0.61 14.80
CA MET A 405 15.90 -1.97 15.25
C MET A 405 17.39 -2.32 15.13
N GLU A 406 18.05 -1.94 14.04
CA GLU A 406 19.50 -2.15 13.83
C GLU A 406 20.35 -1.41 14.88
N SER A 407 19.96 -0.17 15.23
CA SER A 407 20.74 0.67 16.14
C SER A 407 20.50 0.36 17.62
N THR A 408 19.30 -0.10 18.02
CA THR A 408 18.88 -0.23 19.40
C THR A 408 18.59 -1.67 19.83
N ASN A 409 18.39 -2.56 18.87
CA ASN A 409 17.91 -3.95 19.05
C ASN A 409 16.68 -4.02 19.98
N SER A 410 15.76 -3.03 19.88
CA SER A 410 14.66 -2.87 20.81
C SER A 410 13.30 -2.80 20.12
N TYR A 411 12.52 -3.85 20.21
CA TYR A 411 11.10 -3.85 19.82
C TYR A 411 10.30 -2.84 20.65
N ARG A 412 10.58 -2.76 21.95
CA ARG A 412 9.93 -1.82 22.87
C ARG A 412 10.00 -0.38 22.36
N LEU A 413 11.20 0.08 22.01
CA LEU A 413 11.40 1.45 21.53
C LEU A 413 10.64 1.68 20.24
N ASN A 414 10.71 0.76 19.28
CA ASN A 414 10.00 0.85 18.01
C ASN A 414 8.48 1.03 18.21
N PHE A 415 7.84 0.16 18.99
CA PHE A 415 6.39 0.22 19.18
C PHE A 415 5.95 1.46 19.97
N ILE A 416 6.74 1.92 20.95
CA ILE A 416 6.47 3.17 21.66
C ILE A 416 6.57 4.37 20.71
N LEU A 417 7.59 4.43 19.85
CA LEU A 417 7.73 5.51 18.87
C LEU A 417 6.58 5.51 17.85
N ILE A 418 6.11 4.33 17.43
CA ILE A 418 4.92 4.21 16.59
C ILE A 418 3.68 4.76 17.31
N ALA A 419 3.48 4.42 18.56
CA ALA A 419 2.36 4.93 19.37
C ALA A 419 2.42 6.48 19.52
N MET A 420 3.62 7.03 19.74
CA MET A 420 3.84 8.49 19.79
C MET A 420 3.55 9.15 18.43
N LEU A 421 4.00 8.54 17.34
CA LEU A 421 3.72 9.04 15.99
C LEU A 421 2.21 9.07 15.71
N ILE A 422 1.49 8.00 16.05
CA ILE A 422 0.03 7.98 15.93
C ILE A 422 -0.60 9.08 16.75
N SER A 423 -0.12 9.35 17.97
CA SER A 423 -0.65 10.41 18.83
C SER A 423 -0.57 11.81 18.20
N ALA A 424 0.40 12.03 17.31
CA ALA A 424 0.53 13.30 16.61
C ALA A 424 -0.67 13.63 15.68
N HIS A 425 -1.45 12.62 15.24
CA HIS A 425 -2.62 12.86 14.39
C HIS A 425 -3.71 13.67 15.09
N PHE A 426 -3.82 13.62 16.44
CA PHE A 426 -4.81 14.40 17.17
C PHE A 426 -4.65 15.91 16.92
N PHE A 427 -3.40 16.39 16.83
CA PHE A 427 -3.12 17.79 16.48
C PHE A 427 -3.58 18.14 15.06
N LEU A 428 -3.46 17.20 14.12
CA LEU A 428 -3.91 17.39 12.74
C LEU A 428 -5.43 17.48 12.63
N LEU A 429 -6.16 16.80 13.51
CA LEU A 429 -7.63 16.76 13.48
C LEU A 429 -8.30 17.82 14.35
N ILE A 430 -7.54 18.71 15.03
CA ILE A 430 -8.11 19.83 15.78
C ILE A 430 -9.00 20.68 14.84
N GLY A 431 -10.26 20.88 15.24
CA GLY A 431 -11.24 21.65 14.47
C GLY A 431 -11.87 20.91 13.28
N MET A 432 -11.41 19.70 12.92
CA MET A 432 -11.98 18.95 11.80
C MET A 432 -13.38 18.41 12.09
N SER A 433 -13.73 18.13 13.35
CA SER A 433 -15.11 17.74 13.73
C SER A 433 -16.12 18.87 13.47
N SER A 434 -15.75 20.12 13.75
CA SER A 434 -16.58 21.29 13.44
C SER A 434 -16.70 21.53 11.95
N PHE A 435 -15.63 21.29 11.19
CA PHE A 435 -15.63 21.35 9.73
C PHE A 435 -16.57 20.30 9.13
N GLN A 436 -16.49 19.03 9.60
CA GLN A 436 -17.38 17.96 9.16
C GLN A 436 -18.84 18.30 9.40
N LYS A 437 -19.21 18.79 10.59
CA LYS A 437 -20.59 19.20 10.90
C LYS A 437 -21.13 20.30 9.97
N LYS A 438 -20.28 21.28 9.59
CA LYS A 438 -20.67 22.36 8.67
C LYS A 438 -20.89 21.85 7.22
N MET A 439 -20.28 20.76 6.84
CA MET A 439 -20.46 20.15 5.52
C MET A 439 -21.72 19.27 5.43
N GLU A 440 -22.20 18.79 6.56
CA GLU A 440 -23.39 17.92 6.67
C GLU A 440 -24.69 18.72 6.88
N GLN A 441 -24.58 20.01 7.16
CA GLN A 441 -25.68 20.99 7.19
C GLN A 441 -25.88 21.68 5.82
#